data_8375ce87e2aa762c5657cd045c03142a
#
_entry.id   8375ce87e2aa762c5657cd045c03142a
#
_cell.length_a   1.000
_cell.length_b   1.000
_cell.length_c   1.000
_cell.angle_alpha   90.00
_cell.angle_beta   90.00
_cell.angle_gamma   90.00
#
_symmetry.space_group_name_H-M   'P 1'
#
loop_
_entity.id
_entity.type
_entity.pdbx_description
1 polymer ?
#
loop_
_entity_poly.entity_id
_entity_poly.type
_entity_poly.pdbx_seq_one_letter_code
_entity_poly.pdbx_strand_id
1 'polypeptide(L)'
;MVALCQCKKGGGGGGGGGQKSVNTTATPKDTPIYKGADVSWLTQMEDSGFLFYDSAGMAMDCMQLLKSLDIGVIRLRAWVNPATKYNGTADVVAKAVRAKNLGLRVMIDFHYSDTWADPGHQATPAAWSGLGFPALADTLYSYTVSVLDSLQAAGVVPSFVQIGNEVDNGMCWPAGEADSNMANFAALVKSGYQAVKSINDSIKVIVHVSNGYDSVHFQWLFDGLKSNGAKWDIIGMSLYPSAGNWQTYNAECFANMNDMVARYGTPVMICEVGMPENEAITCEQFITDLIHKVRAVNGGNGLGVLYWEPESYAPFLAYGLDAFDDTGKPTVAMDAFAN
;
A
#
# COMPACT_ATOMS: atom_id res chain seq x y z
N MET A 1 43.47 -65.47 -15.37
CA MET A 1 43.64 -65.28 -16.78
C MET A 1 43.20 -63.88 -17.10
N VAL A 2 44.08 -62.95 -17.09
CA VAL A 2 44.89 -62.37 -18.18
C VAL A 2 44.10 -62.09 -19.44
N ALA A 3 43.87 -60.86 -19.75
CA ALA A 3 44.30 -60.18 -20.97
C ALA A 3 44.03 -58.67 -20.91
N LEU A 4 45.10 -57.92 -20.87
CA LEU A 4 45.22 -56.52 -21.26
C LEU A 4 45.01 -56.36 -22.77
N CYS A 5 44.46 -55.25 -23.23
CA CYS A 5 44.89 -54.65 -24.46
C CYS A 5 44.76 -53.16 -24.49
N GLN A 6 45.82 -52.53 -24.96
CA GLN A 6 46.14 -51.11 -24.94
C GLN A 6 45.61 -50.33 -26.14
N CYS A 7 45.41 -49.03 -25.96
CA CYS A 7 45.73 -47.87 -26.80
C CYS A 7 45.26 -47.79 -28.25
N LYS A 8 44.57 -46.66 -28.59
CA LYS A 8 45.14 -45.66 -29.51
C LYS A 8 44.49 -44.27 -29.40
N LYS A 9 45.35 -43.24 -29.42
CA LYS A 9 45.05 -41.82 -29.56
C LYS A 9 44.48 -41.51 -30.94
N GLY A 10 43.53 -40.51 -30.96
CA GLY A 10 43.15 -39.81 -32.18
C GLY A 10 42.62 -38.46 -31.79
N GLY A 11 43.35 -37.37 -32.11
CA GLY A 11 42.96 -36.01 -31.81
C GLY A 11 42.01 -35.45 -32.88
N GLY A 12 41.20 -34.49 -32.50
CA GLY A 12 40.37 -33.67 -33.38
C GLY A 12 39.72 -32.56 -32.60
N GLY A 13 40.17 -31.31 -32.83
CA GLY A 13 39.66 -30.11 -32.18
C GLY A 13 38.27 -29.74 -32.68
N GLY A 14 37.48 -29.14 -31.82
CA GLY A 14 36.19 -28.56 -32.15
C GLY A 14 35.86 -27.50 -31.10
N GLY A 15 35.92 -26.23 -31.49
CA GLY A 15 35.68 -25.07 -30.63
C GLY A 15 34.25 -25.07 -30.11
N GLY A 16 34.11 -25.16 -28.79
CA GLY A 16 32.88 -24.86 -28.08
C GLY A 16 32.77 -23.39 -27.79
N GLY A 17 31.97 -22.66 -28.56
CA GLY A 17 31.56 -21.32 -28.25
C GLY A 17 30.77 -21.30 -26.97
N GLY A 18 31.37 -20.85 -25.88
CA GLY A 18 30.68 -20.58 -24.66
C GLY A 18 29.73 -19.41 -24.89
N GLN A 19 28.43 -19.67 -24.98
CA GLN A 19 27.42 -18.66 -24.78
C GLN A 19 27.56 -18.10 -23.34
N LYS A 20 28.18 -16.94 -23.24
CA LYS A 20 28.07 -16.11 -22.05
C LYS A 20 26.59 -15.69 -21.97
N SER A 21 25.82 -16.30 -21.08
CA SER A 21 24.57 -15.72 -20.64
C SER A 21 24.91 -14.39 -20.02
N VAL A 22 24.61 -13.31 -20.74
CA VAL A 22 24.62 -11.96 -20.20
C VAL A 22 23.43 -11.90 -19.28
N ASN A 23 23.67 -12.17 -18.00
CA ASN A 23 22.73 -11.87 -16.94
C ASN A 23 22.76 -10.33 -16.80
N THR A 24 21.97 -9.62 -17.62
CA THR A 24 21.69 -8.21 -17.42
C THR A 24 20.75 -8.13 -16.21
N THR A 25 21.33 -8.12 -15.02
CA THR A 25 20.62 -7.59 -13.83
C THR A 25 20.33 -6.13 -14.15
N ALA A 26 19.06 -5.82 -14.43
CA ALA A 26 18.60 -4.43 -14.49
C ALA A 26 19.12 -3.71 -13.23
N THR A 27 19.66 -2.54 -13.41
CA THR A 27 20.07 -1.74 -12.26
C THR A 27 18.81 -1.41 -11.46
N PRO A 28 18.85 -1.39 -10.11
CA PRO A 28 17.67 -1.11 -9.29
C PRO A 28 16.91 0.17 -9.69
N LYS A 29 17.61 1.13 -10.27
CA LYS A 29 17.05 2.40 -10.77
C LYS A 29 16.02 2.22 -11.91
N ASP A 30 16.09 1.13 -12.67
CA ASP A 30 15.27 0.90 -13.87
C ASP A 30 14.02 0.03 -13.61
N THR A 31 13.81 -0.45 -12.38
CA THR A 31 12.63 -1.23 -12.02
C THR A 31 11.44 -0.29 -11.84
N PRO A 32 10.39 -0.36 -12.68
CA PRO A 32 9.18 0.45 -12.49
C PRO A 32 8.49 0.09 -11.18
N ILE A 33 8.07 1.11 -10.45
CA ILE A 33 7.27 0.95 -9.22
C ILE A 33 6.03 1.82 -9.28
N TYR A 34 5.03 1.50 -8.46
CA TYR A 34 3.84 2.33 -8.28
C TYR A 34 4.18 3.55 -7.40
N LYS A 35 3.82 4.71 -7.87
CA LYS A 35 3.88 5.98 -7.15
C LYS A 35 2.45 6.43 -6.92
N GLY A 36 2.09 6.75 -5.69
CA GLY A 36 0.69 7.00 -5.35
C GLY A 36 0.50 8.07 -4.30
N ALA A 37 -0.77 8.45 -4.13
CA ALA A 37 -1.24 9.33 -3.06
C ALA A 37 -2.58 8.83 -2.53
N ASP A 38 -2.78 8.87 -1.22
CA ASP A 38 -4.10 8.82 -0.61
C ASP A 38 -4.69 10.23 -0.68
N VAL A 39 -5.92 10.35 -1.15
CA VAL A 39 -6.63 11.64 -1.25
C VAL A 39 -8.05 11.49 -0.72
N SER A 40 -8.19 10.76 0.36
CA SER A 40 -9.49 10.44 0.94
C SER A 40 -10.23 11.68 1.46
N TRP A 41 -9.50 12.71 1.89
CA TRP A 41 -10.07 14.00 2.32
C TRP A 41 -10.46 14.92 1.17
N LEU A 42 -10.06 14.65 -0.06
CA LEU A 42 -10.20 15.59 -1.19
C LEU A 42 -11.60 16.16 -1.34
N THR A 43 -12.66 15.33 -1.31
CA THR A 43 -14.05 15.81 -1.43
C THR A 43 -14.43 16.75 -0.29
N GLN A 44 -13.97 16.47 0.93
CA GLN A 44 -14.24 17.31 2.10
C GLN A 44 -13.49 18.65 2.03
N MET A 45 -12.26 18.65 1.51
CA MET A 45 -11.48 19.87 1.28
C MET A 45 -12.15 20.74 0.21
N GLU A 46 -12.53 20.17 -0.93
CA GLU A 46 -13.20 20.87 -2.02
C GLU A 46 -14.55 21.46 -1.58
N ASP A 47 -15.36 20.71 -0.83
CA ASP A 47 -16.61 21.22 -0.24
C ASP A 47 -16.38 22.34 0.80
N SER A 48 -15.19 22.39 1.40
CA SER A 48 -14.77 23.45 2.32
C SER A 48 -14.14 24.64 1.60
N GLY A 49 -14.05 24.60 0.26
CA GLY A 49 -13.55 25.70 -0.58
C GLY A 49 -12.04 25.71 -0.80
N PHE A 50 -11.33 24.64 -0.46
CA PHE A 50 -9.91 24.49 -0.76
C PHE A 50 -9.70 24.36 -2.28
N LEU A 51 -8.66 25.01 -2.80
CA LEU A 51 -8.28 25.02 -4.21
C LEU A 51 -6.81 24.60 -4.35
N PHE A 52 -6.52 23.91 -5.42
CA PHE A 52 -5.17 23.41 -5.69
C PHE A 52 -4.57 24.12 -6.91
N TYR A 53 -3.26 24.38 -6.87
CA TYR A 53 -2.57 25.15 -7.88
C TYR A 53 -1.30 24.44 -8.32
N ASP A 54 -0.99 24.58 -9.63
CA ASP A 54 0.31 24.16 -10.13
C ASP A 54 1.43 25.13 -9.71
N SER A 55 2.67 24.83 -10.06
CA SER A 55 3.82 25.68 -9.76
C SER A 55 3.76 27.07 -10.39
N ALA A 56 2.98 27.23 -11.49
CA ALA A 56 2.74 28.53 -12.13
C ALA A 56 1.62 29.33 -11.44
N GLY A 57 0.93 28.74 -10.46
CA GLY A 57 -0.21 29.35 -9.75
C GLY A 57 -1.53 29.26 -10.50
N MET A 58 -1.65 28.36 -11.47
CA MET A 58 -2.92 28.09 -12.16
C MET A 58 -3.73 27.06 -11.36
N ALA A 59 -4.99 27.40 -11.08
CA ALA A 59 -5.90 26.49 -10.41
C ALA A 59 -6.11 25.22 -11.24
N MET A 60 -6.04 24.05 -10.59
CA MET A 60 -6.13 22.75 -11.25
C MET A 60 -6.89 21.76 -10.37
N ASP A 61 -7.53 20.77 -10.99
CA ASP A 61 -8.05 19.59 -10.31
C ASP A 61 -6.94 18.86 -9.56
N CYS A 62 -7.13 18.55 -8.26
CA CYS A 62 -6.08 17.96 -7.43
C CYS A 62 -5.55 16.64 -7.99
N MET A 63 -6.43 15.71 -8.42
CA MET A 63 -5.96 14.44 -8.99
C MET A 63 -5.23 14.62 -10.32
N GLN A 64 -5.62 15.62 -11.11
CA GLN A 64 -4.91 15.98 -12.34
C GLN A 64 -3.54 16.59 -12.03
N LEU A 65 -3.45 17.43 -11.01
CA LEU A 65 -2.19 17.99 -10.51
C LEU A 65 -1.26 16.87 -10.03
N LEU A 66 -1.74 15.96 -9.18
CA LEU A 66 -0.98 14.81 -8.70
C LEU A 66 -0.49 13.93 -9.86
N LYS A 67 -1.35 13.71 -10.88
CA LYS A 67 -0.94 12.98 -12.09
C LYS A 67 0.21 13.69 -12.83
N SER A 68 0.22 15.01 -12.88
CA SER A 68 1.31 15.78 -13.50
C SER A 68 2.63 15.67 -12.73
N LEU A 69 2.59 15.26 -11.45
CA LEU A 69 3.71 14.97 -10.58
C LEU A 69 4.11 13.48 -10.57
N ASP A 70 3.71 12.73 -11.60
CA ASP A 70 4.00 11.30 -11.79
C ASP A 70 3.31 10.36 -10.77
N ILE A 71 2.26 10.82 -10.11
CA ILE A 71 1.38 9.97 -9.31
C ILE A 71 0.49 9.14 -10.24
N GLY A 72 0.56 7.82 -10.11
CA GLY A 72 -0.15 6.86 -10.94
C GLY A 72 -1.20 6.03 -10.20
N VAL A 73 -1.23 6.10 -8.87
CA VAL A 73 -2.18 5.37 -8.02
C VAL A 73 -2.86 6.33 -7.05
N ILE A 74 -4.18 6.26 -6.98
CA ILE A 74 -4.99 6.97 -5.97
C ILE A 74 -5.50 5.94 -4.96
N ARG A 75 -5.17 6.13 -3.69
CA ARG A 75 -5.66 5.37 -2.56
C ARG A 75 -6.85 6.09 -1.94
N LEU A 76 -7.89 5.34 -1.59
CA LEU A 76 -9.16 5.87 -1.07
C LEU A 76 -9.61 5.02 0.12
N ARG A 77 -9.75 5.65 1.27
CA ARG A 77 -10.27 5.09 2.51
C ARG A 77 -11.77 4.83 2.40
N ALA A 78 -12.24 3.69 2.90
CA ALA A 78 -13.64 3.31 2.95
C ALA A 78 -14.08 3.04 4.38
N TRP A 79 -15.02 3.85 4.89
CA TRP A 79 -15.72 3.67 6.16
C TRP A 79 -17.09 3.05 5.96
N VAL A 80 -17.59 2.32 6.97
CA VAL A 80 -18.84 1.55 6.86
C VAL A 80 -20.06 2.48 6.90
N ASN A 81 -20.25 3.20 7.99
CA ASN A 81 -21.33 4.18 8.17
C ASN A 81 -20.75 5.48 8.79
N PRO A 82 -20.00 6.27 8.03
CA PRO A 82 -19.43 7.50 8.58
C PRO A 82 -20.51 8.49 9.01
N ALA A 83 -20.23 9.27 10.06
CA ALA A 83 -21.15 10.30 10.56
C ALA A 83 -21.41 11.43 9.54
N THR A 84 -20.55 11.55 8.54
CA THR A 84 -20.67 12.52 7.44
C THR A 84 -20.84 11.79 6.10
N LYS A 85 -21.04 12.52 5.00
CA LYS A 85 -21.10 11.91 3.67
C LYS A 85 -19.73 11.41 3.14
N TYR A 86 -18.62 11.82 3.78
CA TYR A 86 -17.25 11.56 3.30
C TYR A 86 -16.78 10.16 3.68
N ASN A 87 -15.98 9.56 2.81
CA ASN A 87 -15.39 8.21 2.96
C ASN A 87 -16.40 7.05 3.06
N GLY A 88 -17.72 7.31 2.93
CA GLY A 88 -18.69 6.25 2.69
C GLY A 88 -18.67 5.77 1.24
N THR A 89 -19.36 4.67 0.95
CA THR A 89 -19.34 4.02 -0.39
C THR A 89 -19.57 4.98 -1.54
N ALA A 90 -20.55 5.89 -1.44
CA ALA A 90 -20.89 6.82 -2.51
C ALA A 90 -19.74 7.81 -2.82
N ASP A 91 -19.11 8.34 -1.79
CA ASP A 91 -17.98 9.26 -1.92
C ASP A 91 -16.72 8.55 -2.46
N VAL A 92 -16.45 7.34 -1.99
CA VAL A 92 -15.37 6.48 -2.50
C VAL A 92 -15.56 6.18 -3.99
N VAL A 93 -16.78 5.81 -4.41
CA VAL A 93 -17.10 5.54 -5.82
C VAL A 93 -16.91 6.80 -6.67
N ALA A 94 -17.37 7.97 -6.20
CA ALA A 94 -17.22 9.23 -6.94
C ALA A 94 -15.75 9.59 -7.17
N LYS A 95 -14.90 9.50 -6.13
CA LYS A 95 -13.45 9.73 -6.24
C LYS A 95 -12.78 8.69 -7.13
N ALA A 96 -13.16 7.42 -7.02
CA ALA A 96 -12.60 6.33 -7.84
C ALA A 96 -12.93 6.50 -9.33
N VAL A 97 -14.14 6.94 -9.68
CA VAL A 97 -14.53 7.28 -11.07
C VAL A 97 -13.70 8.45 -11.59
N ARG A 98 -13.48 9.49 -10.76
CA ARG A 98 -12.64 10.64 -11.11
C ARG A 98 -11.21 10.20 -11.41
N ALA A 99 -10.59 9.39 -10.53
CA ALA A 99 -9.25 8.83 -10.74
C ALA A 99 -9.17 7.99 -12.03
N LYS A 100 -10.12 7.09 -12.25
CA LYS A 100 -10.21 6.27 -13.47
C LYS A 100 -10.30 7.13 -14.75
N ASN A 101 -11.11 8.18 -14.74
CA ASN A 101 -11.27 9.06 -15.90
C ASN A 101 -9.98 9.81 -16.25
N LEU A 102 -9.10 9.99 -15.30
CA LEU A 102 -7.75 10.51 -15.50
C LEU A 102 -6.73 9.40 -15.88
N GLY A 103 -7.15 8.14 -15.96
CA GLY A 103 -6.27 7.01 -16.27
C GLY A 103 -5.39 6.59 -15.09
N LEU A 104 -5.74 7.00 -13.85
CA LEU A 104 -5.05 6.61 -12.63
C LEU A 104 -5.57 5.24 -12.14
N ARG A 105 -4.71 4.47 -11.51
CA ARG A 105 -5.08 3.24 -10.82
C ARG A 105 -5.76 3.60 -9.49
N VAL A 106 -6.61 2.70 -9.01
CA VAL A 106 -7.32 2.86 -7.74
C VAL A 106 -6.88 1.79 -6.78
N MET A 107 -6.63 2.19 -5.53
CA MET A 107 -6.50 1.34 -4.36
C MET A 107 -7.62 1.69 -3.39
N ILE A 108 -8.32 0.68 -2.87
CA ILE A 108 -9.33 0.87 -1.83
C ILE A 108 -8.76 0.39 -0.51
N ASP A 109 -8.88 1.23 0.51
CA ASP A 109 -8.46 0.95 1.88
C ASP A 109 -9.68 0.79 2.79
N PHE A 110 -10.02 -0.45 3.12
CA PHE A 110 -11.13 -0.73 4.02
C PHE A 110 -10.69 -0.60 5.47
N HIS A 111 -11.23 0.38 6.19
CA HIS A 111 -11.01 0.51 7.63
C HIS A 111 -11.84 -0.47 8.45
N TYR A 112 -12.96 -0.99 7.90
CA TYR A 112 -13.95 -1.80 8.64
C TYR A 112 -14.36 -1.18 9.97
N SER A 113 -14.52 0.13 9.95
CA SER A 113 -14.96 0.99 11.03
C SER A 113 -15.86 2.10 10.48
N ASP A 114 -16.61 2.80 11.34
CA ASP A 114 -17.39 3.99 10.96
C ASP A 114 -16.53 5.27 10.96
N THR A 115 -15.28 5.16 11.42
CA THR A 115 -14.31 6.24 11.55
C THR A 115 -12.89 5.69 11.37
N TRP A 116 -11.89 6.41 11.86
CA TRP A 116 -10.50 6.02 11.81
C TRP A 116 -10.25 4.60 12.33
N ALA A 117 -9.45 3.85 11.59
CA ALA A 117 -8.79 2.65 12.04
C ALA A 117 -7.28 2.88 11.93
N ASP A 118 -6.58 2.72 13.03
CA ASP A 118 -5.13 2.87 13.18
C ASP A 118 -4.63 1.92 14.28
N PRO A 119 -3.32 1.85 14.60
CA PRO A 119 -2.81 0.90 15.59
C PRO A 119 -3.48 0.98 16.97
N GLY A 120 -4.06 2.14 17.33
CA GLY A 120 -4.76 2.37 18.60
C GLY A 120 -6.29 2.29 18.51
N HIS A 121 -6.85 2.28 17.32
CA HIS A 121 -8.28 2.42 17.08
C HIS A 121 -8.77 1.45 16.01
N GLN A 122 -9.35 0.33 16.41
CA GLN A 122 -9.88 -0.71 15.50
C GLN A 122 -11.32 -1.08 15.87
N ALA A 123 -12.15 -0.04 16.12
CA ALA A 123 -13.51 -0.23 16.60
C ALA A 123 -14.39 -0.95 15.56
N THR A 124 -15.09 -1.99 15.99
CA THR A 124 -16.16 -2.61 15.20
C THR A 124 -17.22 -1.57 14.82
N PRO A 125 -17.68 -1.48 13.56
CA PRO A 125 -18.77 -0.60 13.17
C PRO A 125 -20.00 -0.75 14.06
N ALA A 126 -20.67 0.34 14.39
CA ALA A 126 -21.83 0.33 15.29
C ALA A 126 -22.93 -0.62 14.82
N ALA A 127 -23.16 -0.70 13.51
CA ALA A 127 -24.14 -1.60 12.91
C ALA A 127 -23.77 -3.10 13.04
N TRP A 128 -22.51 -3.41 13.32
CA TRP A 128 -22.02 -4.78 13.47
C TRP A 128 -21.80 -5.15 14.94
N SER A 129 -21.94 -4.17 15.85
CA SER A 129 -21.79 -4.40 17.29
C SER A 129 -22.83 -5.40 17.80
N GLY A 130 -22.40 -6.34 18.62
CA GLY A 130 -23.29 -7.40 19.14
C GLY A 130 -23.47 -8.61 18.21
N LEU A 131 -22.89 -8.61 17.01
CA LEU A 131 -22.85 -9.84 16.19
C LEU A 131 -21.92 -10.87 16.84
N GLY A 132 -22.34 -12.13 16.83
CA GLY A 132 -21.43 -13.24 17.11
C GLY A 132 -20.34 -13.30 16.02
N PHE A 133 -19.16 -13.85 16.36
CA PHE A 133 -17.99 -13.81 15.46
C PHE A 133 -18.25 -14.36 14.05
N PRO A 134 -18.96 -15.50 13.84
CA PRO A 134 -19.26 -15.96 12.47
C PRO A 134 -20.06 -14.94 11.66
N ALA A 135 -21.07 -14.32 12.27
CA ALA A 135 -21.90 -13.30 11.61
C ALA A 135 -21.11 -12.02 11.34
N LEU A 136 -20.14 -11.64 12.20
CA LEU A 136 -19.24 -10.52 11.96
C LEU A 136 -18.38 -10.77 10.71
N ALA A 137 -17.80 -11.96 10.58
CA ALA A 137 -16.98 -12.33 9.42
C ALA A 137 -17.80 -12.35 8.13
N ASP A 138 -19.04 -12.87 8.16
CA ASP A 138 -19.96 -12.85 7.02
C ASP A 138 -20.39 -11.43 6.65
N THR A 139 -20.56 -10.55 7.64
CA THR A 139 -20.93 -9.16 7.43
C THR A 139 -19.77 -8.38 6.79
N LEU A 140 -18.54 -8.59 7.25
CA LEU A 140 -17.33 -8.01 6.65
C LEU A 140 -17.19 -8.46 5.18
N TYR A 141 -17.38 -9.75 4.90
CA TYR A 141 -17.41 -10.26 3.52
C TYR A 141 -18.46 -9.53 2.68
N SER A 142 -19.71 -9.48 3.15
CA SER A 142 -20.82 -8.90 2.42
C SER A 142 -20.64 -7.40 2.18
N TYR A 143 -20.10 -6.65 3.14
CA TYR A 143 -19.78 -5.24 3.00
C TYR A 143 -18.68 -5.03 1.94
N THR A 144 -17.60 -5.82 1.99
CA THR A 144 -16.51 -5.74 1.00
C THR A 144 -17.04 -5.99 -0.41
N VAL A 145 -17.84 -7.01 -0.61
CA VAL A 145 -18.52 -7.31 -1.88
C VAL A 145 -19.37 -6.13 -2.33
N SER A 146 -20.22 -5.59 -1.45
CA SER A 146 -21.14 -4.49 -1.78
C SER A 146 -20.42 -3.21 -2.27
N VAL A 147 -19.30 -2.85 -1.63
CA VAL A 147 -18.49 -1.70 -2.06
C VAL A 147 -17.83 -1.96 -3.42
N LEU A 148 -17.25 -3.15 -3.60
CA LEU A 148 -16.58 -3.52 -4.86
C LEU A 148 -17.59 -3.66 -6.01
N ASP A 149 -18.78 -4.19 -5.77
CA ASP A 149 -19.88 -4.22 -6.76
C ASP A 149 -20.30 -2.80 -7.16
N SER A 150 -20.37 -1.86 -6.20
CA SER A 150 -20.70 -0.46 -6.47
C SER A 150 -19.63 0.20 -7.36
N LEU A 151 -18.35 -0.08 -7.10
CA LEU A 151 -17.24 0.37 -7.96
C LEU A 151 -17.33 -0.25 -9.35
N GLN A 152 -17.58 -1.55 -9.45
CA GLN A 152 -17.70 -2.25 -10.71
C GLN A 152 -18.89 -1.74 -11.53
N ALA A 153 -20.04 -1.49 -10.90
CA ALA A 153 -21.22 -0.89 -11.54
C ALA A 153 -20.92 0.51 -12.12
N ALA A 154 -20.02 1.28 -11.46
CA ALA A 154 -19.52 2.56 -11.95
C ALA A 154 -18.36 2.40 -12.97
N GLY A 155 -18.04 1.16 -13.34
CA GLY A 155 -17.00 0.81 -14.30
C GLY A 155 -15.59 0.96 -13.77
N VAL A 156 -15.38 0.94 -12.44
CA VAL A 156 -14.06 0.96 -11.78
C VAL A 156 -13.72 -0.42 -11.28
N VAL A 157 -12.55 -0.93 -11.68
CA VAL A 157 -11.95 -2.13 -11.08
C VAL A 157 -10.69 -1.69 -10.36
N PRO A 158 -10.63 -1.71 -9.02
CA PRO A 158 -9.42 -1.32 -8.29
C PRO A 158 -8.28 -2.29 -8.60
N SER A 159 -7.05 -1.77 -8.66
CA SER A 159 -5.86 -2.60 -8.81
C SER A 159 -5.47 -3.27 -7.49
N PHE A 160 -5.75 -2.60 -6.38
CA PHE A 160 -5.37 -2.99 -5.03
C PHE A 160 -6.53 -2.78 -4.06
N VAL A 161 -6.63 -3.66 -3.07
CA VAL A 161 -7.58 -3.55 -1.95
C VAL A 161 -6.86 -3.90 -0.66
N GLN A 162 -6.88 -2.98 0.31
CA GLN A 162 -6.43 -3.23 1.68
C GLN A 162 -7.57 -3.82 2.51
N ILE A 163 -7.26 -4.90 3.23
CA ILE A 163 -8.15 -5.55 4.18
C ILE A 163 -7.74 -5.09 5.58
N GLY A 164 -8.36 -4.02 6.02
CA GLY A 164 -8.00 -3.28 7.23
C GLY A 164 -6.88 -2.27 6.98
N ASN A 165 -6.86 -1.20 7.79
CA ASN A 165 -5.81 -0.19 7.83
C ASN A 165 -5.00 -0.33 9.11
N GLU A 166 -3.66 -0.39 8.98
CA GLU A 166 -2.70 -0.51 10.08
C GLU A 166 -3.17 -1.50 11.17
N VAL A 167 -3.37 -2.75 10.72
CA VAL A 167 -3.95 -3.82 11.56
C VAL A 167 -2.93 -4.44 12.52
N ASP A 168 -2.12 -3.64 13.16
CA ASP A 168 -1.02 -4.01 14.04
C ASP A 168 -1.45 -4.98 15.14
N ASN A 169 -2.61 -4.79 15.72
CA ASN A 169 -3.23 -5.71 16.67
C ASN A 169 -4.61 -6.20 16.19
N GLY A 170 -4.74 -6.45 14.88
CA GLY A 170 -5.99 -6.93 14.29
C GLY A 170 -6.97 -5.83 13.91
N MET A 171 -8.24 -6.16 13.73
CA MET A 171 -9.33 -5.25 13.34
C MET A 171 -10.67 -5.68 13.94
N CYS A 172 -11.66 -4.79 13.95
CA CYS A 172 -12.99 -5.06 14.52
C CYS A 172 -12.91 -5.54 15.99
N TRP A 173 -12.23 -4.75 16.82
CA TRP A 173 -12.09 -5.06 18.24
C TRP A 173 -13.41 -5.09 19.01
N PRO A 174 -13.51 -5.92 20.09
CA PRO A 174 -12.49 -6.86 20.59
C PRO A 174 -12.46 -8.21 19.85
N ALA A 175 -13.40 -8.48 18.96
CA ALA A 175 -13.60 -9.81 18.39
C ALA A 175 -12.44 -10.28 17.50
N GLY A 176 -11.80 -9.36 16.76
CA GLY A 176 -10.65 -9.62 15.90
C GLY A 176 -9.34 -9.00 16.41
N GLU A 177 -9.20 -8.79 17.72
CA GLU A 177 -7.98 -8.31 18.36
C GLU A 177 -6.92 -9.43 18.38
N ALA A 178 -5.78 -9.19 17.71
CA ALA A 178 -4.85 -10.26 17.33
C ALA A 178 -4.09 -10.88 18.51
N ASP A 179 -3.67 -10.09 19.49
CA ASP A 179 -2.97 -10.58 20.69
C ASP A 179 -3.89 -11.43 21.58
N SER A 180 -5.17 -11.13 21.60
CA SER A 180 -6.18 -11.88 22.34
C SER A 180 -6.72 -13.09 21.55
N ASN A 181 -6.84 -12.97 20.22
CA ASN A 181 -7.38 -14.03 19.37
C ASN A 181 -6.93 -13.93 17.90
N MET A 182 -5.69 -14.29 17.66
CA MET A 182 -5.11 -14.33 16.31
C MET A 182 -5.93 -15.15 15.31
N ALA A 183 -6.59 -16.22 15.74
CA ALA A 183 -7.43 -17.05 14.86
C ALA A 183 -8.64 -16.29 14.34
N ASN A 184 -9.28 -15.47 15.16
CA ASN A 184 -10.37 -14.60 14.74
C ASN A 184 -9.89 -13.54 13.77
N PHE A 185 -8.79 -12.86 14.08
CA PHE A 185 -8.21 -11.87 13.18
C PHE A 185 -7.88 -12.50 11.81
N ALA A 186 -7.20 -13.63 11.79
CA ALA A 186 -6.91 -14.35 10.56
C ALA A 186 -8.17 -14.77 9.77
N ALA A 187 -9.26 -15.11 10.47
CA ALA A 187 -10.54 -15.42 9.82
C ALA A 187 -11.18 -14.17 9.18
N LEU A 188 -11.08 -12.99 9.82
CA LEU A 188 -11.52 -11.72 9.21
C LEU A 188 -10.71 -11.36 7.97
N VAL A 189 -9.36 -11.47 8.03
CA VAL A 189 -8.50 -11.28 6.85
C VAL A 189 -8.87 -12.24 5.72
N LYS A 190 -9.10 -13.52 6.05
CA LYS A 190 -9.54 -14.53 5.08
C LYS A 190 -10.88 -14.19 4.45
N SER A 191 -11.81 -13.70 5.25
CA SER A 191 -13.15 -13.29 4.79
C SER A 191 -13.05 -12.14 3.79
N GLY A 192 -12.29 -11.09 4.11
CA GLY A 192 -12.02 -9.97 3.20
C GLY A 192 -11.29 -10.40 1.93
N TYR A 193 -10.26 -11.25 2.04
CA TYR A 193 -9.55 -11.81 0.89
C TYR A 193 -10.50 -12.54 -0.05
N GLN A 194 -11.34 -13.42 0.48
CA GLN A 194 -12.32 -14.18 -0.30
C GLN A 194 -13.36 -13.27 -0.97
N ALA A 195 -13.81 -12.22 -0.28
CA ALA A 195 -14.73 -11.24 -0.84
C ALA A 195 -14.12 -10.54 -2.07
N VAL A 196 -12.89 -10.05 -1.96
CA VAL A 196 -12.18 -9.42 -3.09
C VAL A 196 -12.03 -10.40 -4.25
N LYS A 197 -11.56 -11.62 -3.98
CA LYS A 197 -11.34 -12.63 -5.03
C LYS A 197 -12.63 -13.13 -5.67
N SER A 198 -13.77 -13.07 -4.98
CA SER A 198 -15.07 -13.40 -5.56
C SER A 198 -15.53 -12.39 -6.61
N ILE A 199 -15.09 -11.14 -6.50
CA ILE A 199 -15.38 -10.09 -7.48
C ILE A 199 -14.42 -10.16 -8.68
N ASN A 200 -13.11 -10.22 -8.41
CA ASN A 200 -12.12 -10.32 -9.47
C ASN A 200 -10.77 -10.84 -8.92
N ASP A 201 -10.33 -11.99 -9.40
CA ASP A 201 -9.07 -12.62 -9.00
C ASP A 201 -7.82 -11.77 -9.29
N SER A 202 -7.90 -10.83 -10.24
CA SER A 202 -6.75 -9.98 -10.61
C SER A 202 -6.48 -8.88 -9.59
N ILE A 203 -7.45 -8.49 -8.76
CA ILE A 203 -7.28 -7.49 -7.71
C ILE A 203 -6.30 -8.01 -6.67
N LYS A 204 -5.28 -7.22 -6.35
CA LYS A 204 -4.28 -7.57 -5.34
C LYS A 204 -4.74 -7.17 -3.96
N VAL A 205 -4.72 -8.13 -3.04
CA VAL A 205 -5.12 -7.93 -1.64
C VAL A 205 -3.91 -7.62 -0.80
N ILE A 206 -4.00 -6.52 -0.04
CA ILE A 206 -2.96 -6.02 0.86
C ILE A 206 -3.40 -6.21 2.30
N VAL A 207 -2.51 -6.70 3.16
CA VAL A 207 -2.60 -6.57 4.62
C VAL A 207 -1.60 -5.49 5.03
N HIS A 208 -2.08 -4.43 5.66
CA HIS A 208 -1.33 -3.19 5.93
C HIS A 208 -1.05 -3.02 7.42
N VAL A 209 0.22 -2.78 7.76
CA VAL A 209 0.74 -2.66 9.13
C VAL A 209 1.57 -1.40 9.24
N SER A 210 1.51 -0.73 10.39
CA SER A 210 2.30 0.48 10.65
C SER A 210 3.79 0.18 10.84
N ASN A 211 4.60 1.23 11.01
CA ASN A 211 6.00 1.13 11.44
C ASN A 211 6.83 0.11 10.63
N GLY A 212 6.90 0.27 9.32
CA GLY A 212 7.60 -0.65 8.41
C GLY A 212 9.03 -1.04 8.81
N TYR A 213 9.64 -0.33 9.77
CA TYR A 213 10.95 -0.64 10.34
C TYR A 213 10.92 -1.73 11.45
N ASP A 214 9.75 -2.03 12.04
CA ASP A 214 9.61 -2.99 13.15
C ASP A 214 9.48 -4.44 12.64
N SER A 215 10.58 -5.03 12.24
CA SER A 215 10.62 -6.39 11.72
C SER A 215 10.10 -7.45 12.71
N VAL A 216 10.24 -7.22 14.01
CA VAL A 216 9.79 -8.17 15.05
C VAL A 216 8.26 -8.22 15.07
N HIS A 217 7.62 -7.06 15.02
CA HIS A 217 6.17 -6.97 14.96
C HIS A 217 5.60 -7.59 13.68
N PHE A 218 6.20 -7.27 12.53
CA PHE A 218 5.82 -7.86 11.24
C PHE A 218 5.92 -9.39 11.24
N GLN A 219 7.00 -9.95 11.78
CA GLN A 219 7.16 -11.40 11.89
C GLN A 219 6.06 -12.02 12.76
N TRP A 220 5.80 -11.45 13.95
CA TRP A 220 4.75 -11.93 14.84
C TRP A 220 3.38 -11.98 14.17
N LEU A 221 2.99 -10.88 13.53
CA LEU A 221 1.67 -10.75 12.91
C LEU A 221 1.51 -11.70 11.72
N PHE A 222 2.45 -11.66 10.76
CA PHE A 222 2.36 -12.46 9.53
C PHE A 222 2.59 -13.96 9.77
N ASP A 223 3.41 -14.35 10.74
CA ASP A 223 3.50 -15.76 11.18
C ASP A 223 2.18 -16.22 11.81
N GLY A 224 1.55 -15.37 12.63
CA GLY A 224 0.23 -15.62 13.20
C GLY A 224 -0.84 -15.79 12.13
N LEU A 225 -0.93 -14.87 11.17
CA LEU A 225 -1.85 -14.95 10.04
C LEU A 225 -1.63 -16.22 9.21
N LYS A 226 -0.38 -16.50 8.84
CA LYS A 226 0.00 -17.69 8.05
C LYS A 226 -0.36 -18.99 8.76
N SER A 227 -0.07 -19.10 10.04
CA SER A 227 -0.34 -20.28 10.85
C SER A 227 -1.84 -20.56 10.99
N ASN A 228 -2.68 -19.52 10.90
CA ASN A 228 -4.14 -19.61 10.92
C ASN A 228 -4.79 -19.64 9.51
N GLY A 229 -3.98 -19.77 8.45
CA GLY A 229 -4.44 -19.99 7.08
C GLY A 229 -5.01 -18.76 6.39
N ALA A 230 -4.70 -17.55 6.86
CA ALA A 230 -4.99 -16.32 6.15
C ALA A 230 -4.16 -16.23 4.86
N LYS A 231 -4.64 -15.42 3.91
CA LYS A 231 -3.97 -15.18 2.63
C LYS A 231 -3.94 -13.69 2.33
N TRP A 232 -2.89 -13.28 1.67
CA TRP A 232 -2.67 -11.94 1.13
C TRP A 232 -1.81 -12.01 -0.13
N ASP A 233 -1.85 -11.00 -0.97
CA ASP A 233 -1.02 -10.91 -2.17
C ASP A 233 0.16 -9.96 -1.96
N ILE A 234 0.05 -8.99 -1.05
CA ILE A 234 1.04 -7.94 -0.79
C ILE A 234 1.06 -7.64 0.72
N ILE A 235 2.24 -7.40 1.27
CA ILE A 235 2.42 -6.84 2.61
C ILE A 235 2.55 -5.33 2.50
N GLY A 236 1.60 -4.58 3.08
CA GLY A 236 1.61 -3.13 3.15
C GLY A 236 2.31 -2.61 4.41
N MET A 237 2.97 -1.47 4.29
CA MET A 237 3.74 -0.83 5.37
C MET A 237 3.48 0.67 5.39
N SER A 238 3.37 1.27 6.59
CA SER A 238 3.50 2.72 6.78
C SER A 238 4.90 3.08 7.26
N LEU A 239 5.37 4.29 6.92
CA LEU A 239 6.65 4.80 7.39
C LEU A 239 6.59 6.32 7.60
N TYR A 240 6.58 6.76 8.86
CA TYR A 240 6.48 8.15 9.27
C TYR A 240 7.70 8.55 10.13
N PRO A 241 8.87 8.81 9.51
CA PRO A 241 10.04 9.24 10.25
C PRO A 241 10.01 10.73 10.57
N SER A 242 10.90 11.13 11.48
CA SER A 242 11.28 12.53 11.65
C SER A 242 12.49 12.89 10.81
N ALA A 243 12.76 14.19 10.65
CA ALA A 243 13.97 14.67 9.98
C ALA A 243 15.29 14.12 10.60
N GLY A 244 15.27 13.74 11.89
CA GLY A 244 16.44 13.25 12.61
C GLY A 244 16.70 11.75 12.51
N ASN A 245 15.74 10.95 12.00
CA ASN A 245 15.86 9.47 12.02
C ASN A 245 15.50 8.77 10.70
N TRP A 246 15.12 9.49 9.65
CA TRP A 246 14.63 8.90 8.42
C TRP A 246 15.61 7.95 7.74
N GLN A 247 16.93 8.24 7.79
CA GLN A 247 17.95 7.35 7.21
C GLN A 247 17.96 5.99 7.90
N THR A 248 17.87 5.99 9.24
CA THR A 248 17.79 4.77 10.03
C THR A 248 16.53 3.99 9.73
N TYR A 249 15.37 4.67 9.75
CA TYR A 249 14.08 4.02 9.49
C TYR A 249 13.97 3.48 8.06
N ASN A 250 14.51 4.19 7.06
CA ASN A 250 14.59 3.68 5.71
C ASN A 250 15.47 2.44 5.60
N ALA A 251 16.60 2.41 6.30
CA ALA A 251 17.49 1.23 6.30
C ALA A 251 16.86 0.02 6.97
N GLU A 252 16.22 0.22 8.13
CA GLU A 252 15.53 -0.84 8.87
C GLU A 252 14.29 -1.33 8.10
N CYS A 253 13.51 -0.42 7.52
CA CYS A 253 12.37 -0.77 6.66
C CYS A 253 12.82 -1.57 5.43
N PHE A 254 13.92 -1.19 4.78
CA PHE A 254 14.48 -1.97 3.67
C PHE A 254 14.90 -3.37 4.08
N ALA A 255 15.51 -3.52 5.26
CA ALA A 255 15.85 -4.83 5.79
C ALA A 255 14.58 -5.67 6.05
N ASN A 256 13.53 -5.06 6.65
CA ASN A 256 12.25 -5.71 6.88
C ASN A 256 11.53 -6.09 5.58
N MET A 257 11.49 -5.22 4.57
CA MET A 257 10.94 -5.54 3.25
C MET A 257 11.56 -6.82 2.66
N ASN A 258 12.90 -6.93 2.72
CA ASN A 258 13.60 -8.12 2.22
C ASN A 258 13.34 -9.37 3.08
N ASP A 259 13.22 -9.22 4.41
CA ASP A 259 12.85 -10.32 5.30
C ASP A 259 11.44 -10.83 5.03
N MET A 260 10.46 -9.94 4.85
CA MET A 260 9.07 -10.30 4.52
C MET A 260 8.98 -11.04 3.19
N VAL A 261 9.68 -10.56 2.16
CA VAL A 261 9.76 -11.26 0.87
C VAL A 261 10.38 -12.65 1.02
N ALA A 262 11.48 -12.77 1.78
CA ALA A 262 12.16 -14.05 1.99
C ALA A 262 11.30 -15.06 2.76
N ARG A 263 10.55 -14.61 3.79
CA ARG A 263 9.72 -15.47 4.65
C ARG A 263 8.41 -15.91 4.01
N TYR A 264 7.76 -15.01 3.29
CA TYR A 264 6.38 -15.23 2.85
C TYR A 264 6.28 -15.40 1.32
N GLY A 265 7.30 -15.02 0.56
CA GLY A 265 7.31 -15.11 -0.89
C GLY A 265 6.32 -14.14 -1.55
N THR A 266 5.89 -13.10 -0.83
CA THR A 266 4.94 -12.10 -1.31
C THR A 266 5.62 -10.73 -1.46
N PRO A 267 5.24 -9.93 -2.47
CA PRO A 267 5.71 -8.56 -2.61
C PRO A 267 5.34 -7.67 -1.42
N VAL A 268 6.05 -6.54 -1.32
CA VAL A 268 5.83 -5.50 -0.32
C VAL A 268 5.52 -4.15 -0.97
N MET A 269 4.79 -3.29 -0.29
CA MET A 269 4.44 -1.94 -0.73
C MET A 269 4.44 -0.98 0.45
N ILE A 270 5.02 0.19 0.29
CA ILE A 270 4.84 1.29 1.24
C ILE A 270 3.53 1.98 0.91
N CYS A 271 2.52 1.75 1.74
CA CYS A 271 1.15 2.23 1.56
C CYS A 271 0.94 3.63 2.08
N GLU A 272 1.78 4.07 3.03
CA GLU A 272 1.72 5.41 3.61
C GLU A 272 3.11 5.94 3.95
N VAL A 273 3.34 7.20 3.59
CA VAL A 273 4.45 8.02 4.08
C VAL A 273 3.94 9.44 4.34
N GLY A 274 4.63 10.17 5.20
CA GLY A 274 4.42 11.59 5.44
C GLY A 274 5.53 12.13 6.33
N MET A 275 5.74 13.45 6.27
CA MET A 275 6.70 14.19 7.10
C MET A 275 6.18 15.61 7.27
N PRO A 276 6.50 16.32 8.38
CA PRO A 276 6.04 17.69 8.56
C PRO A 276 6.29 18.59 7.35
N GLU A 277 5.28 19.36 6.93
CA GLU A 277 5.32 20.22 5.74
C GLU A 277 6.53 21.17 5.75
N ASN A 278 6.88 21.72 6.91
CA ASN A 278 8.05 22.60 7.08
C ASN A 278 9.41 21.87 6.90
N GLU A 279 9.42 20.56 6.74
CA GLU A 279 10.60 19.72 6.45
C GLU A 279 10.61 19.22 4.99
N ALA A 280 9.97 19.93 4.06
CA ALA A 280 9.75 19.49 2.67
C ALA A 280 11.03 19.02 1.95
N ILE A 281 12.18 19.70 2.17
CA ILE A 281 13.48 19.29 1.58
C ILE A 281 13.95 17.95 2.16
N THR A 282 13.81 17.76 3.46
CA THR A 282 14.15 16.49 4.12
C THR A 282 13.20 15.37 3.69
N CYS A 283 11.92 15.71 3.51
CA CYS A 283 10.90 14.80 3.02
C CYS A 283 11.22 14.31 1.59
N GLU A 284 11.64 15.20 0.70
CA GLU A 284 12.08 14.84 -0.66
C GLU A 284 13.25 13.85 -0.62
N GLN A 285 14.27 14.10 0.22
CA GLN A 285 15.40 13.19 0.39
C GLN A 285 14.99 11.84 0.96
N PHE A 286 14.12 11.84 1.97
CA PHE A 286 13.55 10.64 2.58
C PHE A 286 12.82 9.76 1.56
N ILE A 287 11.88 10.36 0.81
CA ILE A 287 11.07 9.62 -0.17
C ILE A 287 11.93 9.14 -1.35
N THR A 288 12.86 9.96 -1.84
CA THR A 288 13.79 9.58 -2.92
C THR A 288 14.63 8.36 -2.53
N ASP A 289 15.23 8.35 -1.33
CA ASP A 289 15.97 7.19 -0.83
C ASP A 289 15.07 5.97 -0.61
N LEU A 290 13.86 6.17 -0.09
CA LEU A 290 12.89 5.08 0.09
C LEU A 290 12.47 4.46 -1.25
N ILE A 291 12.20 5.26 -2.28
CA ILE A 291 11.91 4.81 -3.65
C ILE A 291 13.07 3.97 -4.20
N HIS A 292 14.31 4.40 -4.00
CA HIS A 292 15.48 3.62 -4.40
C HIS A 292 15.55 2.27 -3.68
N LYS A 293 15.26 2.25 -2.38
CA LYS A 293 15.24 1.01 -1.58
C LYS A 293 14.11 0.08 -2.01
N VAL A 294 12.91 0.60 -2.27
CA VAL A 294 11.79 -0.20 -2.79
C VAL A 294 12.16 -0.85 -4.12
N ARG A 295 12.76 -0.09 -5.05
CA ARG A 295 13.26 -0.66 -6.32
C ARG A 295 14.33 -1.73 -6.13
N ALA A 296 15.11 -1.64 -5.06
CA ALA A 296 16.19 -2.57 -4.74
C ALA A 296 15.75 -3.81 -3.96
N VAL A 297 14.48 -3.92 -3.57
CA VAL A 297 13.96 -5.12 -2.89
C VAL A 297 14.16 -6.34 -3.79
N ASN A 298 14.62 -7.43 -3.18
CA ASN A 298 15.02 -8.66 -3.84
C ASN A 298 13.95 -9.18 -4.82
N GLY A 299 14.38 -9.52 -6.03
CA GLY A 299 13.53 -10.12 -7.07
C GLY A 299 12.51 -9.15 -7.68
N GLY A 300 12.64 -7.83 -7.46
CA GLY A 300 11.66 -6.84 -7.94
C GLY A 300 10.34 -6.87 -7.14
N ASN A 301 10.40 -7.33 -5.89
CA ASN A 301 9.22 -7.47 -5.03
C ASN A 301 8.86 -6.20 -4.25
N GLY A 302 9.60 -5.11 -4.38
CA GLY A 302 9.18 -3.80 -3.89
C GLY A 302 8.28 -3.12 -4.91
N LEU A 303 7.01 -2.93 -4.59
CA LEU A 303 6.01 -2.56 -5.59
C LEU A 303 5.78 -1.07 -5.71
N GLY A 304 5.87 -0.29 -4.62
CA GLY A 304 5.55 1.13 -4.69
C GLY A 304 5.67 1.89 -3.37
N VAL A 305 5.47 3.21 -3.49
CA VAL A 305 5.41 4.16 -2.38
C VAL A 305 4.23 5.10 -2.60
N LEU A 306 3.38 5.25 -1.60
CA LEU A 306 2.23 6.15 -1.61
C LEU A 306 2.38 7.20 -0.50
N TYR A 307 2.15 8.47 -0.83
CA TYR A 307 2.05 9.56 0.16
C TYR A 307 0.64 9.59 0.73
N TRP A 308 0.49 9.77 2.05
CA TRP A 308 -0.80 9.85 2.69
C TRP A 308 -1.26 11.29 2.81
N GLU A 309 -2.37 11.64 2.16
CA GLU A 309 -3.02 12.96 2.11
C GLU A 309 -2.03 14.10 1.81
N PRO A 310 -1.21 14.01 0.72
CA PRO A 310 -0.22 15.05 0.43
C PRO A 310 -0.82 16.42 0.19
N GLU A 311 -2.07 16.47 -0.28
CA GLU A 311 -2.81 17.68 -0.63
C GLU A 311 -3.46 18.39 0.58
N SER A 312 -3.38 17.81 1.77
CA SER A 312 -4.00 18.31 2.99
C SER A 312 -3.19 19.49 3.58
N TYR A 313 -3.39 20.69 3.06
CA TYR A 313 -2.65 21.90 3.45
C TYR A 313 -3.44 22.80 4.41
N ALA A 314 -2.77 23.86 4.94
CA ALA A 314 -3.29 24.87 5.86
C ALA A 314 -3.89 24.30 7.17
N PRO A 315 -3.21 23.54 7.92
CA PRO A 315 -3.34 22.14 8.38
C PRO A 315 -4.80 21.70 8.45
N PHE A 316 -5.31 21.21 7.33
CA PHE A 316 -6.67 20.66 7.25
C PHE A 316 -6.86 19.56 8.31
N LEU A 317 -7.91 19.69 9.13
CA LEU A 317 -8.19 18.79 10.26
C LEU A 317 -7.03 18.62 11.26
N ALA A 318 -6.16 19.63 11.38
CA ALA A 318 -4.96 19.59 12.22
C ALA A 318 -3.91 18.54 11.80
N TYR A 319 -3.96 18.05 10.56
CA TYR A 319 -2.88 17.28 9.95
C TYR A 319 -1.71 18.23 9.65
N GLY A 320 -0.52 17.79 9.60
CA GLY A 320 0.64 18.65 9.36
C GLY A 320 1.81 17.86 8.77
N LEU A 321 1.49 16.70 8.11
CA LEU A 321 2.46 15.86 7.43
C LEU A 321 2.20 15.84 5.92
N ASP A 322 1.57 16.88 5.41
CA ASP A 322 1.24 17.11 4.02
C ASP A 322 2.48 17.51 3.19
N ALA A 323 2.29 17.56 1.87
CA ALA A 323 3.33 17.92 0.91
C ALA A 323 2.93 19.10 0.01
N PHE A 324 1.91 19.84 0.41
CA PHE A 324 1.47 21.08 -0.23
C PHE A 324 1.66 22.24 0.75
N ASP A 325 2.01 23.42 0.23
CA ASP A 325 2.14 24.62 1.03
C ASP A 325 0.78 25.24 1.38
N ASP A 326 0.74 26.17 2.34
CA ASP A 326 -0.47 26.87 2.79
C ASP A 326 -1.24 27.60 1.66
N THR A 327 -0.69 27.67 0.45
CA THR A 327 -1.36 28.24 -0.73
C THR A 327 -1.97 27.19 -1.65
N GLY A 328 -1.86 25.90 -1.30
CA GLY A 328 -2.38 24.78 -2.10
C GLY A 328 -1.50 24.39 -3.28
N LYS A 329 -0.19 24.65 -3.21
CA LYS A 329 0.80 24.25 -4.21
C LYS A 329 1.65 23.09 -3.69
N PRO A 330 2.02 22.13 -4.54
CA PRO A 330 2.98 21.10 -4.16
C PRO A 330 4.31 21.72 -3.72
N THR A 331 4.87 21.24 -2.63
CA THR A 331 6.23 21.54 -2.19
C THR A 331 7.25 20.64 -2.91
N VAL A 332 8.53 20.88 -2.69
CA VAL A 332 9.63 20.05 -3.24
C VAL A 332 9.56 18.59 -2.77
N ALA A 333 8.83 18.28 -1.69
CA ALA A 333 8.61 16.90 -1.24
C ALA A 333 8.01 16.02 -2.34
N MET A 334 7.14 16.59 -3.19
CA MET A 334 6.51 15.88 -4.30
C MET A 334 7.46 15.62 -5.48
N ASP A 335 8.59 16.35 -5.60
CA ASP A 335 9.60 16.15 -6.65
C ASP A 335 10.27 14.76 -6.53
N ALA A 336 10.27 14.15 -5.34
CA ALA A 336 10.73 12.78 -5.13
C ALA A 336 10.03 11.77 -6.05
N PHE A 337 8.79 12.02 -6.41
CA PHE A 337 8.01 11.14 -7.29
C PHE A 337 8.33 11.34 -8.78
N ALA A 338 8.92 12.47 -9.18
CA ALA A 338 9.33 12.72 -10.57
C ALA A 338 10.63 11.98 -10.98
N ASN A 339 11.36 11.37 -10.02
CA ASN A 339 12.66 10.71 -10.22
C ASN A 339 12.59 9.23 -10.58
#